data_5bb3465e6a4d72964c406335e92e37ea
#
_entry.id   5bb3465e6a4d72964c406335e92e37ea
#
_cell.length_a   1.000
_cell.length_b   1.000
_cell.length_c   1.000
_cell.angle_alpha   90.00
_cell.angle_beta   90.00
_cell.angle_gamma   90.00
#
_symmetry.space_group_name_H-M   'P 1'
#
loop_
_entity.id
_entity.type
_entity.pdbx_description
1 polymer ?
#
loop_
_entity_poly.entity_id
_entity_poly.type
_entity_poly.pdbx_seq_one_letter_code
_entity_poly.pdbx_strand_id
1 'polypeptide(L)'
;MKDSYPSIALVRICRLLGFTRQAYYQHFNAEQELGIEHELILSETLRIRQNHRRMGGRKLFEKLDHFMLEHQIKMGRDTYFDFLSVNGLLVRRRIRKVSTTWSGHWLRKFPNLIRQFKPTAPNQLIVSDITYLRTDKGFVYVSLVTDAYSKKILGYHVSPTLETKGPLMALKMAIRIMGKAYPGLIHHSDRGVQYCSGEYVKLLKDNHINISMTESGDPLENAVAERINGILKHEYLCFDEYKNLEEVVEGLRKAVDLYNMDRPHLSLGMLTPENVHQNNLPVEKLWKTYYYKNRNLVNPNQDLIQPVNIAQDY
;
A
#
# COMPACT_ATOMS: atom_id res chain seq x y z
N MET A 1 -21.62 36.34 -20.85
CA MET A 1 -21.70 37.71 -21.41
C MET A 1 -22.88 37.91 -22.40
N LYS A 2 -23.14 37.00 -23.35
CA LYS A 2 -24.32 37.11 -24.21
C LYS A 2 -25.63 36.98 -23.44
N ASP A 3 -25.70 36.13 -22.47
CA ASP A 3 -26.88 35.90 -21.60
C ASP A 3 -27.20 37.14 -20.74
N SER A 4 -26.16 37.96 -20.42
CA SER A 4 -26.32 39.22 -19.69
C SER A 4 -26.80 40.37 -20.57
N TYR A 5 -26.67 40.23 -21.92
CA TYR A 5 -27.02 41.30 -22.88
C TYR A 5 -27.67 40.68 -24.13
N PRO A 6 -28.89 40.09 -24.00
CA PRO A 6 -29.55 39.34 -25.07
C PRO A 6 -29.90 40.21 -26.30
N SER A 7 -30.03 41.50 -26.14
CA SER A 7 -30.35 42.45 -27.22
C SER A 7 -29.15 42.83 -28.11
N ILE A 8 -27.91 42.50 -27.71
CA ILE A 8 -26.71 42.86 -28.46
C ILE A 8 -26.29 41.64 -29.34
N ALA A 9 -26.11 41.91 -30.63
CA ALA A 9 -25.63 40.88 -31.56
C ALA A 9 -24.23 40.37 -31.16
N LEU A 10 -24.02 39.06 -31.13
CA LEU A 10 -22.77 38.37 -30.73
C LEU A 10 -21.55 38.93 -31.51
N VAL A 11 -21.72 39.23 -32.80
CA VAL A 11 -20.67 39.81 -33.66
C VAL A 11 -20.14 41.16 -33.09
N ARG A 12 -21.04 41.97 -32.54
CA ARG A 12 -20.67 43.27 -31.95
C ARG A 12 -19.89 43.09 -30.64
N ILE A 13 -20.30 42.13 -29.81
CA ILE A 13 -19.58 41.78 -28.57
C ILE A 13 -18.19 41.23 -28.90
N CYS A 14 -18.07 40.29 -29.83
CA CYS A 14 -16.80 39.73 -30.25
C CYS A 14 -15.85 40.84 -30.76
N ARG A 15 -16.34 41.74 -31.60
CA ARG A 15 -15.54 42.86 -32.15
C ARG A 15 -15.04 43.79 -31.04
N LEU A 16 -15.85 44.12 -30.04
CA LEU A 16 -15.46 44.93 -28.91
C LEU A 16 -14.37 44.30 -28.06
N LEU A 17 -14.35 42.98 -27.96
CA LEU A 17 -13.37 42.22 -27.17
C LEU A 17 -12.15 41.77 -27.99
N GLY A 18 -12.06 42.15 -29.27
CA GLY A 18 -10.92 41.78 -30.13
C GLY A 18 -10.93 40.33 -30.64
N PHE A 19 -12.07 39.63 -30.58
CA PHE A 19 -12.21 38.26 -31.03
C PHE A 19 -13.05 38.13 -32.31
N THR A 20 -12.85 37.02 -33.05
CA THR A 20 -13.77 36.64 -34.13
C THR A 20 -14.95 35.87 -33.58
N ARG A 21 -16.09 35.87 -34.27
CA ARG A 21 -17.24 35.02 -33.93
C ARG A 21 -16.88 33.52 -33.97
N GLN A 22 -15.98 33.16 -34.90
CA GLN A 22 -15.49 31.77 -35.01
C GLN A 22 -14.67 31.40 -33.75
N ALA A 23 -13.76 32.21 -33.29
CA ALA A 23 -12.99 31.99 -32.07
C ALA A 23 -13.90 31.85 -30.84
N TYR A 24 -14.99 32.63 -30.76
CA TYR A 24 -15.97 32.51 -29.69
C TYR A 24 -16.64 31.12 -29.68
N TYR A 25 -17.12 30.62 -30.84
CA TYR A 25 -17.75 29.32 -30.92
C TYR A 25 -16.76 28.18 -30.72
N GLN A 26 -15.53 28.31 -31.22
CA GLN A 26 -14.48 27.34 -30.95
C GLN A 26 -14.21 27.20 -29.45
N HIS A 27 -14.10 28.33 -28.75
CA HIS A 27 -13.89 28.34 -27.30
C HIS A 27 -15.10 27.73 -26.56
N PHE A 28 -16.32 28.12 -26.93
CA PHE A 28 -17.54 27.62 -26.32
C PHE A 28 -17.71 26.11 -26.51
N ASN A 29 -17.46 25.59 -27.72
CA ASN A 29 -17.52 24.16 -27.98
C ASN A 29 -16.42 23.41 -27.21
N ALA A 30 -15.21 23.95 -27.17
CA ALA A 30 -14.10 23.36 -26.38
C ALA A 30 -14.42 23.33 -24.88
N GLU A 31 -15.07 24.37 -24.31
CA GLU A 31 -15.52 24.33 -22.91
C GLU A 31 -16.61 23.28 -22.68
N GLN A 32 -17.54 23.10 -23.62
CA GLN A 32 -18.57 22.04 -23.51
C GLN A 32 -17.97 20.64 -23.60
N GLU A 33 -17.07 20.41 -24.55
CA GLU A 33 -16.34 19.14 -24.68
C GLU A 33 -15.54 18.84 -23.43
N LEU A 34 -14.81 19.81 -22.90
CA LEU A 34 -14.04 19.68 -21.66
C LEU A 34 -14.97 19.38 -20.47
N GLY A 35 -16.15 19.98 -20.40
CA GLY A 35 -17.16 19.70 -19.38
C GLY A 35 -17.62 18.23 -19.41
N ILE A 36 -17.91 17.70 -20.61
CA ILE A 36 -18.31 16.29 -20.81
C ILE A 36 -17.17 15.35 -20.43
N GLU A 37 -15.94 15.64 -20.86
CA GLU A 37 -14.76 14.83 -20.48
C GLU A 37 -14.57 14.79 -18.97
N HIS A 38 -14.72 15.93 -18.28
CA HIS A 38 -14.62 16.01 -16.83
C HIS A 38 -15.71 15.21 -16.11
N GLU A 39 -16.96 15.23 -16.61
CA GLU A 39 -18.05 14.43 -16.06
C GLU A 39 -17.80 12.91 -16.22
N LEU A 40 -17.29 12.49 -17.39
CA LEU A 40 -16.91 11.09 -17.64
C LEU A 40 -15.80 10.65 -16.68
N ILE A 41 -14.74 11.44 -16.54
CA ILE A 41 -13.63 11.16 -15.61
C ILE A 41 -14.11 11.14 -14.17
N LEU A 42 -15.03 12.02 -13.77
CA LEU A 42 -15.59 12.04 -12.43
C LEU A 42 -16.39 10.78 -12.14
N SER A 43 -17.29 10.40 -13.05
CA SER A 43 -18.15 9.22 -12.90
C SER A 43 -17.30 7.94 -12.80
N GLU A 44 -16.29 7.78 -13.65
CA GLU A 44 -15.40 6.62 -13.62
C GLU A 44 -14.50 6.62 -12.37
N THR A 45 -13.98 7.78 -11.95
CA THR A 45 -13.25 7.91 -10.68
C THR A 45 -14.10 7.48 -9.50
N LEU A 46 -15.38 7.90 -9.44
CA LEU A 46 -16.31 7.52 -8.40
C LEU A 46 -16.65 6.01 -8.45
N ARG A 47 -16.80 5.45 -9.65
CA ARG A 47 -16.99 4.01 -9.85
C ARG A 47 -15.82 3.20 -9.28
N ILE A 48 -14.58 3.58 -9.57
CA ILE A 48 -13.39 2.95 -9.00
C ILE A 48 -13.39 3.10 -7.47
N ARG A 49 -13.81 4.27 -6.95
CA ARG A 49 -13.87 4.56 -5.52
C ARG A 49 -14.88 3.70 -4.76
N GLN A 50 -15.88 3.13 -5.40
CA GLN A 50 -16.79 2.17 -4.74
C GLN A 50 -16.04 0.99 -4.14
N ASN A 51 -15.05 0.47 -4.86
CA ASN A 51 -14.20 -0.65 -4.40
C ASN A 51 -12.93 -0.19 -3.68
N HIS A 52 -12.38 0.97 -4.05
CA HIS A 52 -11.09 1.47 -3.59
C HIS A 52 -11.23 2.85 -2.93
N ARG A 53 -11.97 2.94 -1.84
CA ARG A 53 -12.39 4.21 -1.19
C ARG A 53 -11.26 5.21 -0.94
N ARG A 54 -10.04 4.75 -0.62
CA ARG A 54 -8.87 5.60 -0.35
C ARG A 54 -7.65 5.29 -1.21
N MET A 55 -7.85 4.79 -2.39
CA MET A 55 -6.76 4.64 -3.35
C MET A 55 -6.18 6.03 -3.71
N GLY A 56 -4.86 6.17 -3.64
CA GLY A 56 -4.19 7.46 -3.96
C GLY A 56 -4.25 7.80 -5.44
N GLY A 57 -4.23 9.10 -5.76
CA GLY A 57 -4.44 9.64 -7.12
C GLY A 57 -3.57 9.01 -8.21
N ARG A 58 -2.29 8.67 -7.94
CA ARG A 58 -1.44 8.01 -8.95
C ARG A 58 -1.98 6.66 -9.42
N LYS A 59 -2.54 5.87 -8.50
CA LYS A 59 -3.11 4.56 -8.84
C LYS A 59 -4.49 4.69 -9.48
N LEU A 60 -5.26 5.70 -9.08
CA LEU A 60 -6.51 6.04 -9.77
C LEU A 60 -6.23 6.44 -11.22
N PHE A 61 -5.23 7.28 -11.45
CA PHE A 61 -4.83 7.72 -12.79
C PHE A 61 -4.43 6.53 -13.67
N GLU A 62 -3.65 5.59 -13.13
CA GLU A 62 -3.28 4.35 -13.81
C GLU A 62 -4.50 3.49 -14.17
N LYS A 63 -5.47 3.37 -13.27
CA LYS A 63 -6.72 2.64 -13.55
C LYS A 63 -7.63 3.32 -14.55
N LEU A 64 -7.48 4.63 -14.74
CA LEU A 64 -8.23 5.41 -15.74
C LEU A 64 -7.62 5.35 -17.13
N ASP A 65 -6.38 4.88 -17.28
CA ASP A 65 -5.64 4.95 -18.54
C ASP A 65 -6.41 4.29 -19.70
N HIS A 66 -6.88 3.06 -19.50
CA HIS A 66 -7.69 2.36 -20.51
C HIS A 66 -9.00 3.10 -20.84
N PHE A 67 -9.71 3.61 -19.83
CA PHE A 67 -10.94 4.37 -20.01
C PHE A 67 -10.68 5.67 -20.78
N MET A 68 -9.61 6.39 -20.45
CA MET A 68 -9.24 7.61 -21.18
C MET A 68 -8.87 7.34 -22.63
N LEU A 69 -8.18 6.22 -22.91
CA LEU A 69 -7.86 5.80 -24.28
C LEU A 69 -9.12 5.46 -25.07
N GLU A 70 -10.05 4.70 -24.49
CA GLU A 70 -11.31 4.30 -25.11
C GLU A 70 -12.18 5.51 -25.47
N HIS A 71 -12.24 6.50 -24.59
CA HIS A 71 -13.03 7.73 -24.78
C HIS A 71 -12.25 8.87 -25.44
N GLN A 72 -11.00 8.64 -25.87
CA GLN A 72 -10.11 9.62 -26.51
C GLN A 72 -9.84 10.87 -25.64
N ILE A 73 -9.96 10.74 -24.33
CA ILE A 73 -9.74 11.83 -23.36
C ILE A 73 -8.23 12.03 -23.15
N LYS A 74 -7.75 13.25 -23.32
CA LYS A 74 -6.35 13.62 -23.15
C LYS A 74 -6.17 14.44 -21.87
N MET A 75 -6.09 13.77 -20.73
CA MET A 75 -5.83 14.40 -19.44
C MET A 75 -4.47 13.96 -18.90
N GLY A 76 -3.60 14.92 -18.59
CA GLY A 76 -2.31 14.65 -17.96
C GLY A 76 -2.45 14.35 -16.48
N ARG A 77 -1.44 13.67 -15.92
CA ARG A 77 -1.43 13.31 -14.49
C ARG A 77 -1.63 14.50 -13.56
N ASP A 78 -0.93 15.59 -13.78
CA ASP A 78 -0.97 16.76 -12.89
C ASP A 78 -2.33 17.47 -12.99
N THR A 79 -2.89 17.61 -14.20
CA THR A 79 -4.27 18.08 -14.44
C THR A 79 -5.29 17.21 -13.71
N TYR A 80 -5.10 15.87 -13.71
CA TYR A 80 -5.97 14.96 -12.96
C TYR A 80 -5.87 15.18 -11.44
N PHE A 81 -4.68 15.50 -10.90
CA PHE A 81 -4.54 15.83 -9.48
C PHE A 81 -5.26 17.14 -9.12
N ASP A 82 -5.18 18.15 -9.97
CA ASP A 82 -5.93 19.40 -9.79
C ASP A 82 -7.44 19.13 -9.86
N PHE A 83 -7.87 18.32 -10.82
CA PHE A 83 -9.25 17.87 -10.92
C PHE A 83 -9.74 17.14 -9.66
N LEU A 84 -8.95 16.20 -9.10
CA LEU A 84 -9.27 15.54 -7.83
C LEU A 84 -9.33 16.52 -6.66
N SER A 85 -8.47 17.53 -6.66
CA SER A 85 -8.43 18.58 -5.63
C SER A 85 -9.69 19.43 -5.63
N VAL A 86 -10.09 19.92 -6.80
CA VAL A 86 -11.29 20.75 -6.99
C VAL A 86 -12.56 19.98 -6.59
N ASN A 87 -12.62 18.68 -6.91
CA ASN A 87 -13.76 17.81 -6.56
C ASN A 87 -13.69 17.25 -5.11
N GLY A 88 -12.72 17.65 -4.28
CA GLY A 88 -12.60 17.17 -2.90
C GLY A 88 -12.23 15.68 -2.79
N LEU A 89 -11.70 15.08 -3.86
CA LEU A 89 -11.41 13.65 -3.96
C LEU A 89 -9.96 13.28 -3.57
N LEU A 90 -9.12 14.24 -3.17
CA LEU A 90 -7.77 13.95 -2.70
C LEU A 90 -7.77 13.25 -1.35
N VAL A 91 -7.01 12.16 -1.25
CA VAL A 91 -6.83 11.43 0.02
C VAL A 91 -5.87 12.19 0.92
N ARG A 92 -6.34 12.65 2.08
CA ARG A 92 -5.51 13.36 3.08
C ARG A 92 -4.43 12.43 3.64
N ARG A 93 -3.23 13.00 3.83
CA ARG A 93 -2.10 12.29 4.46
C ARG A 93 -2.41 12.02 5.92
N ARG A 94 -2.07 10.83 6.38
CA ARG A 94 -2.35 10.38 7.74
C ARG A 94 -1.23 10.73 8.71
N ILE A 95 -1.59 11.07 9.95
CA ILE A 95 -0.65 11.19 11.06
C ILE A 95 -0.37 9.77 11.57
N ARG A 96 0.90 9.39 11.67
CA ARG A 96 1.31 8.09 12.22
C ARG A 96 1.02 8.04 13.72
N LYS A 97 0.38 6.97 14.19
CA LYS A 97 0.35 6.59 15.60
C LYS A 97 1.43 5.54 15.84
N VAL A 98 2.16 5.68 16.91
CA VAL A 98 3.17 4.70 17.35
C VAL A 98 2.44 3.46 17.86
N SER A 99 2.85 2.27 17.39
CA SER A 99 2.41 0.98 17.91
C SER A 99 3.60 0.31 18.60
N THR A 100 3.36 -0.36 19.73
CA THR A 100 4.39 -1.05 20.52
C THR A 100 4.09 -2.55 20.55
N THR A 101 5.06 -3.36 20.13
CA THR A 101 5.02 -4.83 20.25
C THR A 101 5.77 -5.22 21.52
N TRP A 102 5.18 -6.11 22.34
CA TRP A 102 5.85 -6.62 23.53
C TRP A 102 6.73 -7.82 23.16
N SER A 103 8.05 -7.61 23.12
CA SER A 103 9.07 -8.61 22.78
C SER A 103 9.83 -9.18 24.00
N GLY A 104 9.48 -8.79 25.21
CA GLY A 104 10.20 -9.10 26.48
C GLY A 104 9.85 -10.46 27.10
N HIS A 105 9.53 -11.51 26.33
CA HIS A 105 9.19 -12.85 26.84
C HIS A 105 10.37 -13.82 26.79
N TRP A 106 10.27 -14.96 27.52
CA TRP A 106 11.29 -16.00 27.68
C TRP A 106 11.41 -17.01 26.52
N LEU A 107 10.45 -17.06 25.58
CA LEU A 107 10.44 -18.00 24.46
C LEU A 107 11.66 -17.81 23.55
N ARG A 108 12.09 -18.91 22.89
CA ARG A 108 13.23 -18.93 21.98
C ARG A 108 13.01 -17.98 20.81
N LYS A 109 13.98 -17.10 20.57
CA LYS A 109 14.05 -16.17 19.45
C LYS A 109 14.95 -16.74 18.37
N PHE A 110 14.66 -16.41 17.11
CA PHE A 110 15.44 -16.86 15.97
C PHE A 110 16.22 -15.67 15.36
N PRO A 111 17.37 -15.93 14.68
CA PRO A 111 18.18 -14.88 14.09
C PRO A 111 17.48 -14.20 12.92
N ASN A 112 17.92 -12.98 12.60
CA ASN A 112 17.45 -12.26 11.43
C ASN A 112 18.21 -12.74 10.16
N LEU A 113 17.55 -13.55 9.34
CA LEU A 113 18.12 -14.09 8.10
C LEU A 113 17.98 -13.14 6.92
N ILE A 114 17.25 -12.01 7.07
CA ILE A 114 16.91 -11.15 5.93
C ILE A 114 17.69 -9.83 5.86
N ARG A 115 18.66 -9.60 6.75
CA ARG A 115 19.46 -8.36 6.75
C ARG A 115 20.10 -8.03 5.39
N GLN A 116 20.62 -9.04 4.72
CA GLN A 116 21.25 -8.92 3.41
C GLN A 116 20.48 -9.64 2.31
N PHE A 117 19.38 -10.30 2.66
CA PHE A 117 18.57 -11.07 1.73
C PHE A 117 17.55 -10.16 1.04
N LYS A 118 17.51 -10.23 -0.28
CA LYS A 118 16.46 -9.58 -1.09
C LYS A 118 15.82 -10.64 -1.97
N PRO A 119 14.52 -10.89 -1.82
CA PRO A 119 13.84 -11.85 -2.68
C PRO A 119 13.86 -11.34 -4.13
N THR A 120 14.17 -12.24 -5.06
CA THR A 120 14.21 -12.01 -6.51
C THR A 120 13.03 -12.65 -7.23
N ALA A 121 12.28 -13.50 -6.53
CA ALA A 121 11.11 -14.20 -7.03
C ALA A 121 10.08 -14.42 -5.90
N PRO A 122 8.81 -14.71 -6.24
CA PRO A 122 7.80 -15.16 -5.28
C PRO A 122 8.23 -16.43 -4.53
N ASN A 123 7.68 -16.61 -3.33
CA ASN A 123 7.89 -17.77 -2.48
C ASN A 123 9.36 -18.01 -2.01
N GLN A 124 10.17 -16.96 -1.98
CA GLN A 124 11.49 -16.96 -1.34
C GLN A 124 11.44 -16.39 0.08
N LEU A 125 10.58 -15.42 0.32
CA LEU A 125 10.42 -14.77 1.61
C LEU A 125 8.94 -14.45 1.83
N ILE A 126 8.37 -14.98 2.91
CA ILE A 126 7.06 -14.57 3.41
C ILE A 126 7.22 -13.82 4.73
N VAL A 127 6.41 -12.79 4.90
CA VAL A 127 6.42 -11.95 6.11
C VAL A 127 5.07 -12.03 6.81
N SER A 128 5.08 -12.03 8.13
CA SER A 128 3.87 -12.10 8.94
C SER A 128 3.79 -10.97 9.94
N ASP A 129 2.57 -10.49 10.17
CA ASP A 129 2.29 -9.48 11.19
C ASP A 129 0.83 -9.56 11.63
N ILE A 130 0.54 -9.06 12.84
CA ILE A 130 -0.80 -9.00 13.41
C ILE A 130 -1.21 -7.55 13.54
N THR A 131 -2.42 -7.23 13.08
CA THR A 131 -3.04 -5.94 13.35
C THR A 131 -4.38 -6.13 14.04
N TYR A 132 -4.96 -5.08 14.58
CA TYR A 132 -6.27 -5.13 15.22
C TYR A 132 -7.26 -4.17 14.55
N LEU A 133 -8.53 -4.55 14.60
CA LEU A 133 -9.66 -3.73 14.20
C LEU A 133 -10.62 -3.58 15.37
N ARG A 134 -11.31 -2.45 15.43
CA ARG A 134 -12.33 -2.20 16.42
C ARG A 134 -13.68 -2.64 15.85
N THR A 135 -14.45 -3.33 16.67
CA THR A 135 -15.88 -3.66 16.44
C THR A 135 -16.71 -3.12 17.58
N ASP A 136 -18.03 -3.17 17.47
CA ASP A 136 -18.93 -2.80 18.57
C ASP A 136 -18.75 -3.70 19.81
N LYS A 137 -18.31 -4.95 19.61
CA LYS A 137 -18.06 -5.92 20.68
C LYS A 137 -16.60 -5.90 21.22
N GLY A 138 -15.78 -4.94 20.80
CA GLY A 138 -14.38 -4.83 21.22
C GLY A 138 -13.38 -4.96 20.06
N PHE A 139 -12.16 -5.41 20.36
CA PHE A 139 -11.14 -5.59 19.35
C PHE A 139 -11.13 -7.01 18.79
N VAL A 140 -10.86 -7.12 17.50
CA VAL A 140 -10.52 -8.37 16.83
C VAL A 140 -9.14 -8.24 16.22
N TYR A 141 -8.44 -9.35 16.06
CA TYR A 141 -7.07 -9.42 15.61
C TYR A 141 -7.01 -10.06 14.24
N VAL A 142 -6.31 -9.40 13.33
CA VAL A 142 -6.12 -9.84 11.95
C VAL A 142 -4.68 -10.26 11.77
N SER A 143 -4.46 -11.54 11.52
CA SER A 143 -3.14 -12.10 11.20
C SER A 143 -3.00 -12.22 9.69
N LEU A 144 -1.90 -11.74 9.13
CA LEU A 144 -1.59 -11.80 7.71
C LEU A 144 -0.28 -12.53 7.46
N VAL A 145 -0.22 -13.28 6.36
CA VAL A 145 1.00 -13.84 5.78
C VAL A 145 1.10 -13.37 4.34
N THR A 146 2.20 -12.70 4.01
CA THR A 146 2.37 -11.99 2.74
C THR A 146 3.68 -12.38 2.09
N ASP A 147 3.68 -12.61 0.79
CA ASP A 147 4.89 -12.76 -0.01
C ASP A 147 5.63 -11.43 -0.11
N ALA A 148 6.90 -11.41 0.27
CA ALA A 148 7.67 -10.18 0.33
C ALA A 148 8.10 -9.65 -1.04
N TYR A 149 8.15 -10.50 -2.08
CA TYR A 149 8.46 -10.10 -3.44
C TYR A 149 7.23 -9.51 -4.13
N SER A 150 6.22 -10.31 -4.34
CA SER A 150 4.98 -9.95 -5.07
C SER A 150 4.02 -9.07 -4.27
N LYS A 151 4.20 -8.96 -2.95
CA LYS A 151 3.26 -8.28 -2.02
C LYS A 151 1.90 -8.96 -1.92
N LYS A 152 1.72 -10.16 -2.48
CA LYS A 152 0.48 -10.93 -2.41
C LYS A 152 0.24 -11.43 -1.00
N ILE A 153 -0.96 -11.23 -0.50
CA ILE A 153 -1.42 -11.84 0.75
C ILE A 153 -1.78 -13.29 0.44
N LEU A 154 -1.00 -14.22 1.03
CA LEU A 154 -1.13 -15.65 0.85
C LEU A 154 -2.03 -16.29 1.91
N GLY A 155 -2.07 -15.70 3.09
CA GLY A 155 -2.89 -16.22 4.17
C GLY A 155 -3.36 -15.12 5.11
N TYR A 156 -4.55 -15.30 5.65
CA TYR A 156 -5.13 -14.38 6.61
C TYR A 156 -6.09 -15.09 7.55
N HIS A 157 -6.28 -14.53 8.73
CA HIS A 157 -7.26 -15.02 9.68
C HIS A 157 -7.69 -13.90 10.63
N VAL A 158 -8.99 -13.89 10.99
CA VAL A 158 -9.54 -12.99 12.01
C VAL A 158 -9.80 -13.79 13.28
N SER A 159 -9.31 -13.29 14.41
CA SER A 159 -9.46 -13.93 15.72
C SER A 159 -10.03 -12.96 16.74
N PRO A 160 -10.90 -13.39 17.67
CA PRO A 160 -11.38 -12.55 18.76
C PRO A 160 -10.28 -12.30 19.83
N THR A 161 -9.25 -13.13 19.85
CA THR A 161 -8.16 -13.08 20.85
C THR A 161 -6.80 -12.97 20.19
N LEU A 162 -5.81 -12.44 20.91
CA LEU A 162 -4.41 -12.33 20.45
C LEU A 162 -3.63 -13.62 20.75
N GLU A 163 -4.22 -14.77 20.53
CA GLU A 163 -3.60 -16.08 20.74
C GLU A 163 -2.86 -16.57 19.49
N THR A 164 -2.02 -17.59 19.65
CA THR A 164 -1.26 -18.24 18.55
C THR A 164 -2.15 -18.82 17.47
N LYS A 165 -3.40 -19.20 17.80
CA LYS A 165 -4.34 -19.80 16.85
C LYS A 165 -4.58 -18.94 15.62
N GLY A 166 -4.68 -17.60 15.77
CA GLY A 166 -4.88 -16.68 14.64
C GLY A 166 -3.75 -16.78 13.61
N PRO A 167 -2.49 -16.47 13.99
CA PRO A 167 -1.33 -16.63 13.11
C PRO A 167 -1.16 -18.04 12.54
N LEU A 168 -1.43 -19.10 13.32
CA LEU A 168 -1.40 -20.48 12.84
C LEU A 168 -2.36 -20.74 11.68
N MET A 169 -3.60 -20.26 11.79
CA MET A 169 -4.59 -20.43 10.73
C MET A 169 -4.20 -19.65 9.47
N ALA A 170 -3.67 -18.43 9.62
CA ALA A 170 -3.16 -17.63 8.49
C ALA A 170 -1.97 -18.36 7.80
N LEU A 171 -1.03 -18.92 8.58
CA LEU A 171 0.11 -19.64 8.02
C LEU A 171 -0.34 -20.94 7.33
N LYS A 172 -1.27 -21.72 7.90
CA LYS A 172 -1.85 -22.93 7.27
C LYS A 172 -2.52 -22.58 5.94
N MET A 173 -3.24 -21.46 5.88
CA MET A 173 -3.84 -20.97 4.62
C MET A 173 -2.77 -20.65 3.59
N ALA A 174 -1.70 -19.94 3.97
CA ALA A 174 -0.60 -19.58 3.08
C ALA A 174 0.10 -20.84 2.54
N ILE A 175 0.44 -21.82 3.38
CA ILE A 175 1.05 -23.08 2.98
C ILE A 175 0.15 -23.83 1.98
N ARG A 176 -1.15 -23.89 2.24
CA ARG A 176 -2.12 -24.52 1.32
C ARG A 176 -2.18 -23.81 -0.04
N ILE A 177 -2.16 -22.48 -0.06
CA ILE A 177 -2.19 -21.71 -1.31
C ILE A 177 -0.90 -21.88 -2.11
N MET A 178 0.24 -21.95 -1.45
CA MET A 178 1.52 -22.25 -2.10
C MET A 178 1.55 -23.67 -2.70
N GLY A 179 0.83 -24.61 -2.12
CA GLY A 179 0.56 -25.96 -2.66
C GLY A 179 1.75 -26.91 -2.71
N LYS A 180 2.98 -26.43 -2.59
CA LYS A 180 4.22 -27.22 -2.61
C LYS A 180 5.28 -26.62 -1.68
N ALA A 181 6.27 -27.42 -1.31
CA ALA A 181 7.43 -26.94 -0.60
C ALA A 181 8.33 -26.09 -1.53
N TYR A 182 8.84 -24.97 -1.00
CA TYR A 182 9.81 -24.13 -1.67
C TYR A 182 11.15 -24.24 -0.92
N PRO A 183 12.16 -24.91 -1.48
CA PRO A 183 13.46 -25.04 -0.84
C PRO A 183 14.05 -23.66 -0.54
N GLY A 184 14.45 -23.47 0.73
CA GLY A 184 15.05 -22.19 1.16
C GLY A 184 14.04 -21.09 1.50
N LEU A 185 12.72 -21.33 1.42
CA LEU A 185 11.71 -20.34 1.84
C LEU A 185 11.99 -19.86 3.26
N ILE A 186 11.99 -18.56 3.44
CA ILE A 186 12.16 -17.89 4.74
C ILE A 186 10.82 -17.31 5.18
N HIS A 187 10.43 -17.60 6.42
CA HIS A 187 9.35 -16.90 7.11
C HIS A 187 9.95 -15.88 8.07
N HIS A 188 9.56 -14.62 7.93
CA HIS A 188 10.02 -13.54 8.80
C HIS A 188 8.86 -12.87 9.54
N SER A 189 9.04 -12.64 10.84
CA SER A 189 8.07 -11.96 11.70
C SER A 189 8.79 -11.10 12.75
N ASP A 190 8.01 -10.35 13.52
CA ASP A 190 8.49 -9.78 14.77
C ASP A 190 8.72 -10.89 15.83
N ARG A 191 9.19 -10.48 17.03
CA ARG A 191 9.42 -11.38 18.17
C ARG A 191 8.17 -11.54 19.05
N GLY A 192 6.97 -11.42 18.50
CA GLY A 192 5.75 -11.65 19.25
C GLY A 192 5.64 -13.07 19.80
N VAL A 193 5.03 -13.23 20.97
CA VAL A 193 4.83 -14.53 21.65
C VAL A 193 4.19 -15.56 20.71
N GLN A 194 3.29 -15.13 19.85
CA GLN A 194 2.55 -15.97 18.93
C GLN A 194 3.48 -16.66 17.91
N TYR A 195 4.46 -15.92 17.40
CA TYR A 195 5.44 -16.44 16.42
C TYR A 195 6.54 -17.29 17.05
N CYS A 196 6.81 -17.06 18.35
CA CYS A 196 7.76 -17.84 19.14
C CYS A 196 7.15 -19.09 19.76
N SER A 197 5.84 -19.31 19.66
CA SER A 197 5.15 -20.46 20.26
C SER A 197 5.61 -21.78 19.65
N GLY A 198 5.62 -22.85 20.46
CA GLY A 198 6.05 -24.17 20.02
C GLY A 198 5.25 -24.71 18.84
N GLU A 199 3.93 -24.47 18.81
CA GLU A 199 3.04 -24.90 17.72
C GLU A 199 3.36 -24.16 16.40
N TYR A 200 3.60 -22.86 16.45
CA TYR A 200 3.93 -22.07 15.27
C TYR A 200 5.28 -22.47 14.68
N VAL A 201 6.28 -22.59 15.55
CA VAL A 201 7.64 -23.02 15.19
C VAL A 201 7.62 -24.46 14.63
N LYS A 202 6.82 -25.36 15.22
CA LYS A 202 6.64 -26.73 14.72
C LYS A 202 6.06 -26.73 13.31
N LEU A 203 5.00 -25.97 13.06
CA LEU A 203 4.37 -25.87 11.74
C LEU A 203 5.36 -25.40 10.66
N LEU A 204 6.21 -24.40 10.96
CA LEU A 204 7.25 -23.94 10.04
C LEU A 204 8.28 -25.04 9.75
N LYS A 205 8.76 -25.74 10.79
CA LYS A 205 9.75 -26.84 10.66
C LYS A 205 9.19 -28.03 9.87
N ASP A 206 7.97 -28.44 10.17
CA ASP A 206 7.30 -29.55 9.50
C ASP A 206 7.12 -29.29 7.98
N ASN A 207 7.10 -27.98 7.58
CA ASN A 207 7.05 -27.58 6.18
C ASN A 207 8.40 -27.11 5.61
N HIS A 208 9.52 -27.38 6.31
CA HIS A 208 10.88 -27.03 5.89
C HIS A 208 11.06 -25.52 5.60
N ILE A 209 10.36 -24.65 6.33
CA ILE A 209 10.45 -23.20 6.22
C ILE A 209 11.47 -22.67 7.22
N ASN A 210 12.44 -21.90 6.76
CA ASN A 210 13.45 -21.25 7.59
C ASN A 210 12.82 -20.13 8.42
N ILE A 211 13.17 -20.06 9.71
CA ILE A 211 12.59 -19.10 10.65
C ILE A 211 13.52 -17.91 10.82
N SER A 212 12.98 -16.73 10.61
CA SER A 212 13.67 -15.45 10.76
C SER A 212 12.82 -14.50 11.61
N MET A 213 13.46 -13.73 12.49
CA MET A 213 12.78 -12.76 13.34
C MET A 213 13.54 -11.43 13.36
N THR A 214 12.83 -10.32 13.60
CA THR A 214 13.45 -9.02 13.84
C THR A 214 14.42 -9.11 15.02
N GLU A 215 15.55 -8.40 14.99
CA GLU A 215 16.51 -8.40 16.09
C GLU A 215 16.45 -7.12 16.92
N SER A 216 16.22 -6.01 16.27
CA SER A 216 16.02 -4.72 16.89
C SER A 216 14.55 -4.30 16.83
N GLY A 217 14.17 -3.32 17.63
CA GLY A 217 12.85 -2.68 17.48
C GLY A 217 12.74 -1.76 16.26
N ASP A 218 13.64 -1.91 15.25
CA ASP A 218 13.61 -1.09 14.04
C ASP A 218 12.40 -1.50 13.16
N PRO A 219 11.44 -0.60 12.95
CA PRO A 219 10.29 -0.85 12.08
C PRO A 219 10.67 -1.26 10.64
N LEU A 220 11.90 -0.95 10.21
CA LEU A 220 12.37 -1.31 8.87
C LEU A 220 12.60 -2.82 8.71
N GLU A 221 12.80 -3.55 9.80
CA GLU A 221 13.03 -5.00 9.74
C GLU A 221 11.78 -5.77 9.30
N ASN A 222 10.55 -5.27 9.57
CA ASN A 222 9.29 -5.87 9.09
C ASN A 222 8.42 -4.90 8.24
N ALA A 223 9.06 -3.94 7.58
CA ALA A 223 8.39 -2.85 6.87
C ALA A 223 7.39 -3.30 5.78
N VAL A 224 7.59 -4.49 5.18
CA VAL A 224 6.67 -5.01 4.15
C VAL A 224 5.35 -5.42 4.80
N ALA A 225 5.38 -6.20 5.87
CA ALA A 225 4.18 -6.65 6.58
C ALA A 225 3.41 -5.47 7.18
N GLU A 226 4.11 -4.56 7.88
CA GLU A 226 3.49 -3.33 8.43
C GLU A 226 2.83 -2.48 7.35
N ARG A 227 3.48 -2.35 6.18
CA ARG A 227 2.93 -1.57 5.07
C ARG A 227 1.64 -2.18 4.55
N ILE A 228 1.57 -3.50 4.41
CA ILE A 228 0.39 -4.20 3.89
C ILE A 228 -0.74 -4.17 4.90
N ASN A 229 -0.46 -4.42 6.18
CA ASN A 229 -1.42 -4.21 7.27
C ASN A 229 -1.99 -2.78 7.25
N GLY A 230 -1.12 -1.78 7.09
CA GLY A 230 -1.51 -0.39 6.97
C GLY A 230 -2.41 -0.12 5.76
N ILE A 231 -2.16 -0.75 4.62
CA ILE A 231 -3.00 -0.63 3.41
C ILE A 231 -4.37 -1.23 3.66
N LEU A 232 -4.45 -2.50 4.10
CA LEU A 232 -5.73 -3.15 4.36
C LEU A 232 -6.56 -2.37 5.37
N LYS A 233 -5.95 -2.05 6.50
CA LYS A 233 -6.63 -1.32 7.58
C LYS A 233 -7.18 0.03 7.13
N HIS A 234 -6.43 0.77 6.31
CA HIS A 234 -6.71 2.18 6.06
C HIS A 234 -7.28 2.50 4.69
N GLU A 235 -7.12 1.61 3.71
CA GLU A 235 -7.72 1.80 2.40
C GLU A 235 -9.05 1.03 2.26
N TYR A 236 -9.26 -0.04 3.07
CA TYR A 236 -10.40 -0.93 2.93
C TYR A 236 -11.25 -1.08 4.20
N LEU A 237 -10.62 -1.37 5.37
CA LEU A 237 -11.34 -1.84 6.55
C LEU A 237 -11.75 -0.76 7.57
N CYS A 238 -11.22 0.46 7.48
CA CYS A 238 -11.46 1.50 8.50
C CYS A 238 -12.76 2.30 8.29
N PHE A 239 -13.56 1.97 7.29
CA PHE A 239 -14.77 2.72 6.92
C PHE A 239 -16.06 2.05 7.32
N ASP A 240 -16.00 0.77 7.63
CA ASP A 240 -17.16 0.01 8.00
C ASP A 240 -17.20 -0.08 9.53
N GLU A 241 -18.36 0.13 10.09
CA GLU A 241 -18.66 -0.13 11.49
C GLU A 241 -19.02 -1.61 11.60
N TYR A 242 -18.08 -2.42 12.06
CA TYR A 242 -18.28 -3.86 12.20
C TYR A 242 -18.98 -4.17 13.51
N LYS A 243 -20.11 -4.84 13.44
CA LYS A 243 -20.89 -5.25 14.62
C LYS A 243 -20.28 -6.46 15.32
N ASN A 244 -19.68 -7.37 14.54
CA ASN A 244 -19.20 -8.66 15.03
C ASN A 244 -18.01 -9.18 14.23
N LEU A 245 -17.50 -10.34 14.65
CA LEU A 245 -16.37 -11.03 14.02
C LEU A 245 -16.67 -11.44 12.56
N GLU A 246 -17.87 -11.91 12.30
CA GLU A 246 -18.31 -12.44 11.01
C GLU A 246 -18.28 -11.36 9.93
N GLU A 247 -18.73 -10.15 10.26
CA GLU A 247 -18.67 -9.00 9.36
C GLU A 247 -17.23 -8.60 9.04
N VAL A 248 -16.31 -8.68 10.03
CA VAL A 248 -14.87 -8.43 9.79
C VAL A 248 -14.27 -9.50 8.90
N VAL A 249 -14.63 -10.77 9.08
CA VAL A 249 -14.16 -11.89 8.23
C VAL A 249 -14.55 -11.64 6.77
N GLU A 250 -15.81 -11.30 6.52
CA GLU A 250 -16.29 -11.04 5.16
C GLU A 250 -15.67 -9.76 4.57
N GLY A 251 -15.57 -8.69 5.36
CA GLY A 251 -14.90 -7.45 4.95
C GLY A 251 -13.43 -7.68 4.62
N LEU A 252 -12.73 -8.46 5.43
CA LEU A 252 -11.33 -8.81 5.18
C LEU A 252 -11.17 -9.67 3.91
N ARG A 253 -12.04 -10.65 3.68
CA ARG A 253 -12.02 -11.46 2.46
C ARG A 253 -12.10 -10.57 1.22
N LYS A 254 -13.11 -9.68 1.15
CA LYS A 254 -13.28 -8.74 0.04
C LYS A 254 -12.07 -7.80 -0.11
N ALA A 255 -11.53 -7.31 1.01
CA ALA A 255 -10.37 -6.43 1.02
C ALA A 255 -9.12 -7.12 0.47
N VAL A 256 -8.89 -8.38 0.83
CA VAL A 256 -7.76 -9.19 0.33
C VAL A 256 -7.91 -9.47 -1.16
N ASP A 257 -9.12 -9.83 -1.62
CA ASP A 257 -9.40 -10.06 -3.03
C ASP A 257 -9.11 -8.80 -3.87
N LEU A 258 -9.66 -7.64 -3.46
CA LEU A 258 -9.41 -6.37 -4.12
C LEU A 258 -7.94 -5.95 -4.07
N TYR A 259 -7.27 -6.19 -2.95
CA TYR A 259 -5.86 -5.89 -2.77
C TYR A 259 -4.98 -6.74 -3.68
N ASN A 260 -5.21 -8.04 -3.74
CA ASN A 260 -4.40 -8.95 -4.53
C ASN A 260 -4.65 -8.80 -6.04
N MET A 261 -5.93 -8.73 -6.46
CA MET A 261 -6.32 -8.86 -7.86
C MET A 261 -6.50 -7.54 -8.60
N ASP A 262 -6.89 -6.46 -7.90
CA ASP A 262 -7.29 -5.23 -8.58
C ASP A 262 -6.49 -3.98 -8.19
N ARG A 263 -5.78 -4.01 -7.07
CA ARG A 263 -5.05 -2.83 -6.59
C ARG A 263 -3.66 -2.71 -7.23
N PRO A 264 -3.38 -1.64 -8.02
CA PRO A 264 -2.03 -1.38 -8.53
C PRO A 264 -1.05 -1.07 -7.40
N HIS A 265 0.19 -1.55 -7.51
CA HIS A 265 1.24 -1.35 -6.52
C HIS A 265 2.43 -0.59 -7.11
N LEU A 266 2.75 0.58 -6.54
CA LEU A 266 3.90 1.39 -6.99
C LEU A 266 5.22 0.61 -6.94
N SER A 267 5.41 -0.25 -5.92
CA SER A 267 6.64 -1.06 -5.79
C SER A 267 6.68 -2.26 -6.73
N LEU A 268 5.62 -2.49 -7.49
CA LEU A 268 5.49 -3.55 -8.48
C LEU A 268 5.32 -2.98 -9.90
N GLY A 269 5.78 -1.74 -10.14
CA GLY A 269 5.60 -1.12 -11.45
C GLY A 269 4.15 -0.91 -11.85
N MET A 270 3.26 -0.62 -10.89
CA MET A 270 1.80 -0.52 -11.06
C MET A 270 1.07 -1.84 -11.34
N LEU A 271 1.77 -2.97 -11.38
CA LEU A 271 1.13 -4.28 -11.47
C LEU A 271 0.40 -4.63 -10.17
N THR A 272 -0.54 -5.57 -10.25
CA THR A 272 -1.21 -6.14 -9.08
C THR A 272 -0.36 -7.23 -8.42
N PRO A 273 -0.49 -7.47 -7.10
CA PRO A 273 0.21 -8.54 -6.41
C PRO A 273 -0.02 -9.92 -7.04
N GLU A 274 -1.24 -10.21 -7.46
CA GLU A 274 -1.59 -11.48 -8.12
C GLU A 274 -0.83 -11.67 -9.43
N ASN A 275 -0.82 -10.64 -10.27
CA ASN A 275 -0.16 -10.70 -11.59
C ASN A 275 1.35 -10.99 -11.43
N VAL A 276 2.02 -10.27 -10.51
CA VAL A 276 3.46 -10.48 -10.24
C VAL A 276 3.71 -11.87 -9.66
N HIS A 277 2.85 -12.34 -8.76
CA HIS A 277 3.03 -13.62 -8.07
C HIS A 277 2.89 -14.82 -9.02
N GLN A 278 1.85 -14.80 -9.87
CA GLN A 278 1.58 -15.91 -10.79
C GLN A 278 2.59 -16.00 -11.93
N ASN A 279 2.96 -14.84 -12.51
CA ASN A 279 3.79 -14.80 -13.71
C ASN A 279 5.27 -14.62 -13.40
N ASN A 280 5.68 -14.58 -12.12
CA ASN A 280 7.07 -14.35 -11.69
C ASN A 280 7.73 -13.17 -12.42
N LEU A 281 6.98 -12.07 -12.57
CA LEU A 281 7.43 -10.93 -13.36
C LEU A 281 8.57 -10.19 -12.66
N PRO A 282 9.58 -9.73 -13.40
CA PRO A 282 10.60 -8.84 -12.87
C PRO A 282 9.94 -7.53 -12.45
N VAL A 283 10.31 -7.04 -11.27
CA VAL A 283 9.70 -5.84 -10.70
C VAL A 283 10.69 -4.70 -10.71
N GLU A 284 10.39 -3.66 -11.48
CA GLU A 284 11.10 -2.39 -11.42
C GLU A 284 10.42 -1.42 -10.45
N LYS A 285 11.21 -0.85 -9.55
CA LYS A 285 10.71 0.18 -8.63
C LYS A 285 10.59 1.51 -9.38
N LEU A 286 9.40 2.09 -9.41
CA LEU A 286 9.12 3.39 -10.04
C LEU A 286 9.70 4.60 -9.28
N TRP A 287 10.43 4.40 -8.19
CA TRP A 287 11.08 5.47 -7.44
C TRP A 287 12.49 5.09 -7.01
N LYS A 288 13.37 6.09 -6.95
CA LYS A 288 14.71 5.95 -6.36
C LYS A 288 14.60 6.00 -4.84
N THR A 289 15.24 5.04 -4.16
CA THR A 289 15.28 5.01 -2.69
C THR A 289 16.37 5.98 -2.21
N TYR A 290 15.98 7.19 -1.80
CA TYR A 290 16.92 8.21 -1.31
C TYR A 290 17.68 7.81 -0.03
N TYR A 291 17.15 6.86 0.75
CA TYR A 291 17.75 6.42 2.02
C TYR A 291 19.11 5.71 1.87
N TYR A 292 19.44 5.15 0.70
CA TYR A 292 20.74 4.50 0.48
C TYR A 292 21.89 5.49 0.23
N LYS A 293 21.60 6.74 -0.19
CA LYS A 293 22.65 7.74 -0.39
C LYS A 293 23.24 8.29 0.90
N ASN A 294 22.46 8.32 1.98
CA ASN A 294 22.92 8.88 3.27
C ASN A 294 23.62 7.85 4.17
N ARG A 295 23.45 6.53 3.96
CA ARG A 295 24.21 5.51 4.72
C ARG A 295 25.65 5.31 4.22
N ASN A 296 25.94 5.68 2.96
CA ASN A 296 27.30 5.61 2.41
C ASN A 296 28.07 6.93 2.59
N LEU A 297 27.49 7.93 3.26
CA LEU A 297 28.15 9.20 3.63
C LEU A 297 28.58 9.26 5.10
N VAL A 298 28.56 8.15 5.82
CA VAL A 298 29.37 8.03 7.04
C VAL A 298 30.80 7.87 6.57
N ASN A 299 31.50 8.99 6.62
CA ASN A 299 32.89 9.15 6.29
C ASN A 299 33.73 8.11 7.05
N PRO A 300 34.48 7.20 6.41
CA PRO A 300 35.31 6.23 7.14
C PRO A 300 36.50 6.87 7.88
N ASN A 301 36.62 8.21 7.87
CA ASN A 301 37.69 8.96 8.51
C ASN A 301 37.28 9.70 9.79
N GLN A 302 36.11 9.41 10.40
CA GLN A 302 35.74 10.03 11.67
C GLN A 302 36.18 9.23 12.93
N ASP A 303 36.86 8.10 12.77
CA ASP A 303 37.41 7.31 13.89
C ASP A 303 38.89 7.64 14.24
N LEU A 304 39.40 8.79 13.79
CA LEU A 304 40.76 9.24 14.12
C LEU A 304 40.80 10.59 14.83
N ILE A 305 39.87 10.84 15.76
CA ILE A 305 40.05 11.89 16.77
C ILE A 305 40.29 11.20 18.10
N GLN A 306 41.57 10.92 18.38
CA GLN A 306 42.04 10.58 19.73
C GLN A 306 41.70 11.76 20.67
N PRO A 307 41.31 11.51 21.90
CA PRO A 307 41.14 12.56 22.90
C PRO A 307 42.50 13.16 23.22
N VAL A 308 42.66 14.43 22.94
CA VAL A 308 43.83 15.20 23.42
C VAL A 308 43.70 15.31 24.94
N ASN A 309 44.59 14.64 25.66
CA ASN A 309 44.84 14.88 27.07
C ASN A 309 45.21 16.35 27.26
N ILE A 310 44.36 17.13 27.85
CA ILE A 310 44.74 18.39 28.52
C ILE A 310 45.04 18.02 29.96
N ALA A 311 46.31 17.71 30.23
CA ALA A 311 46.86 17.74 31.56
C ALA A 311 47.07 19.21 31.96
N GLN A 312 46.61 19.52 33.14
CA GLN A 312 47.07 20.49 34.12
C GLN A 312 48.00 21.60 33.64
N ASP A 313 47.57 22.85 33.88
CA ASP A 313 48.43 23.76 34.69
C ASP A 313 47.58 25.01 35.02
N TYR A 314 47.58 25.31 36.36
CA TYR A 314 47.09 26.45 37.14
C TYR A 314 45.64 26.47 37.55
#